data_bf8aad8766830639bf244b885e6e08e9
#
_entry.id   bf8aad8766830639bf244b885e6e08e9
#
_cell.length_a   1.000
_cell.length_b   1.000
_cell.length_c   1.000
_cell.angle_alpha   90.00
_cell.angle_beta   90.00
_cell.angle_gamma   90.00
#
_symmetry.space_group_name_H-M   'P 1'
#
loop_
_entity.id
_entity.type
_entity.pdbx_description
1 polymer ?
#
loop_
_entity_poly.entity_id
_entity_poly.type
_entity_poly.pdbx_seq_one_letter_code
_entity_poly.pdbx_strand_id
1 'polypeptide(L)'
;VPHPLFDLAVFRIPTFTYAALASFFYGPAFLGAVAFLPLYLQVVKGVSASQSGVTVLPLTFGVILGSVGGGQLAARHGRYKGLVLGSALFLLGIFLLFHFLLRVDTPLWLAVFLFFLAGLGLGPAQSLLNIAAQNDVPMNRIGSATSAVPFMRQIGATMGVAFLGTVLASALSDHLKAAFPQGAAGAPVLAQGGEGMALDLDREFARLEDLLARALRGDEAAYRALLQDPMVPKAYLQGLSPGGLPARFAALKEEVRAALAG
;
A
#
# COMPACT_ATOMS: atom_id res chain seq x y z
N VAL A 1 -9.41 41.75 -12.60
CA VAL A 1 -10.31 40.60 -12.35
C VAL A 1 -9.45 39.55 -11.69
N PRO A 2 -9.79 39.07 -10.46
CA PRO A 2 -9.04 38.00 -9.85
C PRO A 2 -9.19 36.75 -10.74
N HIS A 3 -8.07 36.27 -11.29
CA HIS A 3 -8.06 35.02 -12.02
C HIS A 3 -8.36 33.90 -11.01
N PRO A 4 -9.40 33.08 -11.21
CA PRO A 4 -9.68 31.99 -10.31
C PRO A 4 -8.49 31.02 -10.31
N LEU A 5 -8.04 30.63 -9.12
CA LEU A 5 -6.96 29.65 -8.93
C LEU A 5 -7.26 28.33 -9.65
N PHE A 6 -8.52 28.07 -9.94
CA PHE A 6 -9.01 26.88 -10.65
C PHE A 6 -9.98 27.32 -11.75
N ASP A 7 -9.49 27.37 -12.98
CA ASP A 7 -10.32 27.69 -14.15
C ASP A 7 -10.86 26.36 -14.76
N LEU A 8 -12.12 26.04 -14.46
CA LEU A 8 -12.79 24.84 -15.00
C LEU A 8 -12.88 24.85 -16.55
N ALA A 9 -12.68 26.01 -17.18
CA ALA A 9 -12.66 26.08 -18.65
C ALA A 9 -11.47 25.33 -19.27
N VAL A 10 -10.43 25.02 -18.49
CA VAL A 10 -9.29 24.18 -18.93
C VAL A 10 -9.76 22.75 -19.28
N PHE A 11 -10.79 22.26 -18.61
CA PHE A 11 -11.39 20.94 -18.90
C PHE A 11 -12.13 20.88 -20.26
N ARG A 12 -12.32 21.98 -20.94
CA ARG A 12 -12.84 21.98 -22.33
C ARG A 12 -11.76 21.64 -23.35
N ILE A 13 -10.49 21.63 -22.95
CA ILE A 13 -9.37 21.26 -23.82
C ILE A 13 -9.20 19.74 -23.74
N PRO A 14 -9.43 18.99 -24.83
CA PRO A 14 -9.44 17.52 -24.79
C PRO A 14 -8.13 16.92 -24.26
N THR A 15 -6.98 17.44 -24.72
CA THR A 15 -5.66 16.96 -24.28
C THR A 15 -5.47 17.12 -22.78
N PHE A 16 -5.88 18.25 -22.23
CA PHE A 16 -5.83 18.49 -20.78
C PHE A 16 -6.74 17.51 -20.03
N THR A 17 -7.99 17.33 -20.49
CA THR A 17 -8.95 16.45 -19.84
C THR A 17 -8.48 15.01 -19.82
N TYR A 18 -7.93 14.52 -20.93
CA TYR A 18 -7.35 13.16 -20.96
C TYR A 18 -6.14 13.03 -20.05
N ALA A 19 -5.27 14.03 -19.97
CA ALA A 19 -4.13 14.01 -19.08
C ALA A 19 -4.55 14.06 -17.60
N ALA A 20 -5.54 14.88 -17.26
CA ALA A 20 -6.11 14.95 -15.91
C ALA A 20 -6.79 13.64 -15.50
N LEU A 21 -7.57 13.02 -16.40
CA LEU A 21 -8.22 11.74 -16.16
C LEU A 21 -7.19 10.60 -16.03
N ALA A 22 -6.18 10.58 -16.89
CA ALA A 22 -5.08 9.62 -16.77
C ALA A 22 -4.32 9.79 -15.46
N SER A 23 -4.14 11.05 -15.00
CA SER A 23 -3.52 11.35 -13.70
C SER A 23 -4.38 10.87 -12.53
N PHE A 24 -5.70 10.96 -12.63
CA PHE A 24 -6.63 10.42 -11.65
C PHE A 24 -6.45 8.91 -11.48
N PHE A 25 -6.41 8.14 -12.57
CA PHE A 25 -6.19 6.69 -12.51
C PHE A 25 -4.74 6.30 -12.18
N TYR A 26 -3.77 7.14 -12.49
CA TYR A 26 -2.38 6.93 -12.08
C TYR A 26 -2.19 7.09 -10.56
N GLY A 27 -2.96 7.98 -9.93
CA GLY A 27 -2.87 8.25 -8.49
C GLY A 27 -2.92 7.00 -7.61
N PRO A 28 -3.93 6.12 -7.77
CA PRO A 28 -4.04 4.87 -7.02
C PRO A 28 -2.83 3.95 -7.18
N ALA A 29 -2.30 3.83 -8.41
CA ALA A 29 -1.13 3.00 -8.68
C ALA A 29 0.12 3.50 -7.95
N PHE A 30 0.32 4.83 -7.95
CA PHE A 30 1.45 5.46 -7.28
C PHE A 30 1.34 5.37 -5.75
N LEU A 31 0.24 5.86 -5.18
CA LEU A 31 0.07 5.88 -3.72
C LEU A 31 -0.11 4.47 -3.17
N GLY A 32 -0.79 3.59 -3.93
CA GLY A 32 -0.91 2.18 -3.59
C GLY A 32 0.46 1.49 -3.52
N ALA A 33 1.35 1.72 -4.49
CA ALA A 33 2.71 1.20 -4.43
C ALA A 33 3.46 1.71 -3.19
N VAL A 34 3.40 3.02 -2.91
CA VAL A 34 4.08 3.63 -1.75
C VAL A 34 3.54 3.11 -0.42
N ALA A 35 2.23 2.85 -0.31
CA ALA A 35 1.60 2.39 0.93
C ALA A 35 1.71 0.87 1.12
N PHE A 36 1.38 0.09 0.08
CA PHE A 36 1.26 -1.36 0.24
C PHE A 36 2.57 -2.15 0.07
N LEU A 37 3.58 -1.61 -0.63
CA LEU A 37 4.86 -2.31 -0.73
C LEU A 37 5.62 -2.39 0.60
N PRO A 38 5.73 -1.30 1.41
CA PRO A 38 6.28 -1.42 2.77
C PRO A 38 5.46 -2.34 3.65
N LEU A 39 4.12 -2.30 3.54
CA LEU A 39 3.23 -3.18 4.30
C LEU A 39 3.48 -4.65 3.97
N TYR A 40 3.63 -5.00 2.69
CA TYR A 40 4.01 -6.34 2.26
C TYR A 40 5.32 -6.80 2.92
N LEU A 41 6.35 -5.94 2.97
CA LEU A 41 7.62 -6.27 3.59
C LEU A 41 7.50 -6.51 5.10
N GLN A 42 6.68 -5.70 5.77
CA GLN A 42 6.48 -5.82 7.22
C GLN A 42 5.66 -7.08 7.55
N VAL A 43 4.53 -7.28 6.87
CA VAL A 43 3.59 -8.36 7.19
C VAL A 43 4.10 -9.71 6.68
N VAL A 44 4.51 -9.78 5.40
CA VAL A 44 4.88 -11.04 4.76
C VAL A 44 6.32 -11.45 5.04
N LYS A 45 7.25 -10.48 5.04
CA LYS A 45 8.69 -10.74 5.24
C LYS A 45 9.15 -10.57 6.69
N GLY A 46 8.29 -10.05 7.58
CA GLY A 46 8.66 -9.80 8.97
C GLY A 46 9.75 -8.74 9.15
N VAL A 47 9.96 -7.89 8.15
CA VAL A 47 10.97 -6.82 8.18
C VAL A 47 10.48 -5.70 9.09
N SER A 48 11.37 -5.13 9.92
CA SER A 48 10.99 -4.01 10.80
C SER A 48 10.52 -2.77 10.01
N ALA A 49 9.70 -1.92 10.63
CA ALA A 49 9.20 -0.69 10.01
C ALA A 49 10.35 0.21 9.49
N SER A 50 11.44 0.31 10.25
CA SER A 50 12.62 1.07 9.84
C SER A 50 13.30 0.48 8.61
N GLN A 51 13.46 -0.84 8.57
CA GLN A 51 14.07 -1.54 7.43
C GLN A 51 13.18 -1.48 6.18
N SER A 52 11.85 -1.61 6.35
CA SER A 52 10.90 -1.49 5.23
C SER A 52 10.95 -0.10 4.59
N GLY A 53 11.12 0.97 5.39
CA GLY A 53 11.35 2.32 4.89
C GLY A 53 12.59 2.44 4.00
N VAL A 54 13.71 1.87 4.43
CA VAL A 54 14.95 1.84 3.61
C VAL A 54 14.74 1.02 2.32
N THR A 55 14.00 -0.07 2.41
CA THR A 55 13.74 -0.96 1.26
C THR A 55 12.85 -0.31 0.19
N VAL A 56 12.14 0.78 0.52
CA VAL A 56 11.36 1.58 -0.44
C VAL A 56 12.21 2.64 -1.17
N LEU A 57 13.41 2.97 -0.67
CA LEU A 57 14.30 3.91 -1.37
C LEU A 57 14.54 3.56 -2.85
N PRO A 58 14.78 2.30 -3.24
CA PRO A 58 14.90 1.91 -4.65
C PRO A 58 13.69 2.27 -5.50
N LEU A 59 12.46 2.17 -4.97
CA LEU A 59 11.26 2.64 -5.65
C LEU A 59 11.37 4.14 -5.96
N THR A 60 11.76 4.94 -4.97
CA THR A 60 11.92 6.41 -5.13
C THR A 60 13.00 6.74 -6.16
N PHE A 61 14.15 6.05 -6.11
CA PHE A 61 15.20 6.20 -7.12
C PHE A 61 14.70 5.83 -8.52
N GLY A 62 13.93 4.74 -8.65
CA GLY A 62 13.29 4.34 -9.89
C GLY A 62 12.36 5.44 -10.41
N VAL A 63 11.53 6.04 -9.56
CA VAL A 63 10.63 7.15 -9.94
C VAL A 63 11.42 8.36 -10.44
N ILE A 64 12.49 8.74 -9.74
CA ILE A 64 13.34 9.87 -10.15
C ILE A 64 13.97 9.61 -11.53
N LEU A 65 14.63 8.47 -11.69
CA LEU A 65 15.29 8.09 -12.95
C LEU A 65 14.27 7.96 -14.09
N GLY A 66 13.13 7.35 -13.84
CA GLY A 66 12.05 7.21 -14.79
C GLY A 66 11.46 8.56 -15.19
N SER A 67 11.25 9.48 -14.24
CA SER A 67 10.73 10.83 -14.52
C SER A 67 11.69 11.64 -15.38
N VAL A 68 12.98 11.64 -15.02
CA VAL A 68 14.01 12.34 -15.79
C VAL A 68 14.16 11.73 -17.18
N GLY A 69 14.26 10.40 -17.27
CA GLY A 69 14.38 9.68 -18.54
C GLY A 69 13.17 9.88 -19.44
N GLY A 70 11.96 9.76 -18.89
CA GLY A 70 10.71 10.00 -19.62
C GLY A 70 10.59 11.43 -20.13
N GLY A 71 10.92 12.42 -19.29
CA GLY A 71 10.92 13.83 -19.68
C GLY A 71 11.93 14.13 -20.79
N GLN A 72 13.17 13.63 -20.68
CA GLN A 72 14.19 13.80 -21.72
C GLN A 72 13.80 13.11 -23.03
N LEU A 73 13.23 11.92 -22.95
CA LEU A 73 12.81 11.17 -24.14
C LEU A 73 11.66 11.88 -24.84
N ALA A 74 10.72 12.46 -24.10
CA ALA A 74 9.65 13.29 -24.65
C ALA A 74 10.18 14.56 -25.33
N ALA A 75 11.15 15.23 -24.70
CA ALA A 75 11.77 16.42 -25.27
C ALA A 75 12.51 16.14 -26.59
N ARG A 76 13.15 14.96 -26.70
CA ARG A 76 13.88 14.57 -27.91
C ARG A 76 12.98 14.12 -29.05
N HIS A 77 11.90 13.41 -28.78
CA HIS A 77 11.08 12.79 -29.81
C HIS A 77 9.79 13.57 -30.12
N GLY A 78 9.40 14.53 -29.29
CA GLY A 78 8.17 15.32 -29.49
C GLY A 78 6.85 14.50 -29.38
N ARG A 79 6.94 13.19 -29.18
CA ARG A 79 5.79 12.25 -29.18
C ARG A 79 5.52 11.69 -27.79
N TYR A 80 4.88 12.48 -26.93
CA TYR A 80 4.58 12.06 -25.54
C TYR A 80 3.53 10.93 -25.44
N LYS A 81 2.57 10.84 -26.41
CA LYS A 81 1.49 9.83 -26.37
C LYS A 81 2.02 8.39 -26.34
N GLY A 82 2.98 8.07 -27.23
CA GLY A 82 3.59 6.73 -27.27
C GLY A 82 4.37 6.41 -26.02
N LEU A 83 5.03 7.40 -25.40
CA LEU A 83 5.78 7.23 -24.17
C LEU A 83 4.86 7.01 -22.95
N VAL A 84 3.72 7.71 -22.88
CA VAL A 84 2.71 7.50 -21.83
C VAL A 84 2.13 6.09 -21.93
N LEU A 85 1.76 5.64 -23.14
CA LEU A 85 1.27 4.27 -23.35
C LEU A 85 2.33 3.23 -23.03
N GLY A 86 3.58 3.45 -23.48
CA GLY A 86 4.71 2.57 -23.18
C GLY A 86 4.97 2.43 -21.68
N SER A 87 4.96 3.55 -20.93
CA SER A 87 5.13 3.53 -19.48
C SER A 87 3.96 2.84 -18.77
N ALA A 88 2.73 3.02 -19.25
CA ALA A 88 1.55 2.35 -18.70
C ALA A 88 1.60 0.83 -18.92
N LEU A 89 1.98 0.38 -20.13
CA LEU A 89 2.16 -1.04 -20.44
C LEU A 89 3.31 -1.66 -19.65
N PHE A 90 4.42 -0.94 -19.51
CA PHE A 90 5.55 -1.37 -18.69
C PHE A 90 5.13 -1.54 -17.23
N LEU A 91 4.39 -0.57 -16.68
CA LEU A 91 3.86 -0.62 -15.31
C LEU A 91 2.90 -1.80 -15.12
N LEU A 92 2.00 -2.02 -16.09
CA LEU A 92 1.11 -3.18 -16.08
C LEU A 92 1.91 -4.50 -16.05
N GLY A 93 2.96 -4.61 -16.86
CA GLY A 93 3.87 -5.76 -16.85
C GLY A 93 4.54 -5.96 -15.50
N ILE A 94 4.99 -4.90 -14.84
CA ILE A 94 5.59 -4.98 -13.49
C ILE A 94 4.57 -5.41 -12.44
N PHE A 95 3.33 -4.91 -12.47
CA PHE A 95 2.30 -5.36 -11.53
C PHE A 95 1.88 -6.82 -11.77
N LEU A 96 1.86 -7.27 -13.02
CA LEU A 96 1.70 -8.70 -13.33
C LEU A 96 2.89 -9.52 -12.78
N LEU A 97 4.10 -9.01 -12.92
CA LEU A 97 5.30 -9.63 -12.35
C LEU A 97 5.22 -9.72 -10.82
N PHE A 98 4.70 -8.69 -10.16
CA PHE A 98 4.41 -8.73 -8.72
C PHE A 98 3.49 -9.89 -8.37
N HIS A 99 2.40 -10.07 -9.11
CA HIS A 99 1.45 -11.15 -8.87
C HIS A 99 2.10 -12.54 -8.93
N PHE A 100 3.04 -12.76 -9.86
CA PHE A 100 3.67 -14.07 -10.03
C PHE A 100 4.89 -14.28 -9.15
N LEU A 101 5.67 -13.24 -8.88
CA LEU A 101 6.98 -13.35 -8.21
C LEU A 101 6.94 -12.96 -6.74
N LEU A 102 6.03 -12.07 -6.30
CA LEU A 102 5.95 -11.68 -4.89
C LEU A 102 5.21 -12.77 -4.11
N ARG A 103 5.99 -13.64 -3.47
CA ARG A 103 5.54 -14.72 -2.59
C ARG A 103 6.27 -14.64 -1.26
N VAL A 104 5.80 -15.44 -0.29
CA VAL A 104 6.45 -15.56 1.02
C VAL A 104 7.94 -15.92 0.90
N ASP A 105 8.27 -16.80 -0.03
CA ASP A 105 9.65 -17.29 -0.23
C ASP A 105 10.53 -16.40 -1.11
N THR A 106 9.99 -15.32 -1.68
CA THR A 106 10.75 -14.42 -2.55
C THR A 106 11.92 -13.79 -1.81
N PRO A 107 13.16 -13.88 -2.30
CA PRO A 107 14.28 -13.25 -1.62
C PRO A 107 14.14 -11.72 -1.62
N LEU A 108 14.54 -11.08 -0.52
CA LEU A 108 14.37 -9.63 -0.30
C LEU A 108 15.00 -8.79 -1.43
N TRP A 109 16.18 -9.18 -1.93
CA TRP A 109 16.85 -8.47 -3.02
C TRP A 109 16.00 -8.41 -4.30
N LEU A 110 15.25 -9.49 -4.60
CA LEU A 110 14.36 -9.53 -5.76
C LEU A 110 13.15 -8.61 -5.57
N ALA A 111 12.56 -8.58 -4.37
CA ALA A 111 11.48 -7.65 -4.05
C ALA A 111 11.96 -6.19 -4.20
N VAL A 112 13.14 -5.86 -3.68
CA VAL A 112 13.78 -4.53 -3.80
C VAL A 112 14.02 -4.15 -5.27
N PHE A 113 14.50 -5.09 -6.08
CA PHE A 113 14.71 -4.88 -7.50
C PHE A 113 13.38 -4.65 -8.26
N LEU A 114 12.36 -5.41 -7.92
CA LEU A 114 11.01 -5.21 -8.49
C LEU A 114 10.42 -3.86 -8.10
N PHE A 115 10.66 -3.37 -6.88
CA PHE A 115 10.24 -2.02 -6.45
C PHE A 115 10.95 -0.93 -7.26
N PHE A 116 12.25 -1.10 -7.52
CA PHE A 116 12.98 -0.19 -8.40
C PHE A 116 12.39 -0.16 -9.81
N LEU A 117 12.06 -1.32 -10.39
CA LEU A 117 11.42 -1.41 -11.70
C LEU A 117 10.02 -0.77 -11.70
N ALA A 118 9.23 -0.95 -10.62
CA ALA A 118 7.95 -0.27 -10.47
C ALA A 118 8.11 1.25 -10.45
N GLY A 119 9.13 1.74 -9.75
CA GLY A 119 9.50 3.16 -9.77
C GLY A 119 9.84 3.66 -11.18
N LEU A 120 10.63 2.90 -11.93
CA LEU A 120 10.96 3.23 -13.33
C LEU A 120 9.72 3.32 -14.23
N GLY A 121 8.69 2.51 -13.98
CA GLY A 121 7.42 2.57 -14.70
C GLY A 121 6.54 3.74 -14.25
N LEU A 122 6.54 4.04 -12.96
CA LEU A 122 5.76 5.15 -12.40
C LEU A 122 6.33 6.52 -12.79
N GLY A 123 7.66 6.67 -12.83
CA GLY A 123 8.32 7.96 -13.08
C GLY A 123 7.90 8.65 -14.37
N PRO A 124 8.00 8.00 -15.55
CA PRO A 124 7.68 8.63 -16.83
C PRO A 124 6.24 9.10 -16.90
N ALA A 125 5.28 8.32 -16.42
CA ALA A 125 3.87 8.70 -16.43
C ALA A 125 3.64 10.01 -15.66
N GLN A 126 4.31 10.18 -14.50
CA GLN A 126 4.19 11.40 -13.69
C GLN A 126 4.66 12.66 -14.44
N SER A 127 5.83 12.61 -15.10
CA SER A 127 6.38 13.76 -15.81
C SER A 127 5.61 14.03 -17.11
N LEU A 128 5.30 12.99 -17.89
CA LEU A 128 4.65 13.11 -19.19
C LEU A 128 3.22 13.60 -19.10
N LEU A 129 2.44 13.19 -18.07
CA LEU A 129 1.08 13.68 -17.88
C LEU A 129 1.05 15.17 -17.54
N ASN A 130 2.02 15.66 -16.74
CA ASN A 130 2.15 17.09 -16.48
C ASN A 130 2.51 17.88 -17.76
N ILE A 131 3.46 17.38 -18.57
CA ILE A 131 3.85 18.00 -19.83
C ILE A 131 2.67 18.02 -20.81
N ALA A 132 1.97 16.88 -20.96
CA ALA A 132 0.83 16.76 -21.85
C ALA A 132 -0.31 17.72 -21.49
N ALA A 133 -0.55 17.92 -20.18
CA ALA A 133 -1.58 18.84 -19.73
C ALA A 133 -1.25 20.31 -20.00
N GLN A 134 0.04 20.68 -20.08
CA GLN A 134 0.48 22.05 -20.28
C GLN A 134 0.61 22.43 -21.77
N ASN A 135 0.87 21.47 -22.66
CA ASN A 135 1.24 21.73 -24.03
C ASN A 135 0.17 22.47 -24.85
N ASP A 136 -1.10 22.16 -24.64
CA ASP A 136 -2.20 22.73 -25.44
C ASP A 136 -2.99 23.83 -24.70
N VAL A 137 -2.54 24.18 -23.49
CA VAL A 137 -3.21 25.19 -22.66
C VAL A 137 -2.63 26.57 -22.94
N PRO A 138 -3.47 27.62 -23.16
CA PRO A 138 -3.02 28.98 -23.33
C PRO A 138 -2.17 29.46 -22.14
N MET A 139 -1.15 30.31 -22.44
CA MET A 139 -0.18 30.82 -21.44
C MET A 139 -0.84 31.44 -20.21
N ASN A 140 -1.95 32.16 -20.37
CA ASN A 140 -2.70 32.77 -19.27
C ASN A 140 -3.42 31.76 -18.35
N ARG A 141 -3.48 30.47 -18.71
CA ARG A 141 -4.14 29.38 -17.95
C ARG A 141 -3.19 28.26 -17.55
N ILE A 142 -1.90 28.37 -17.86
CA ILE A 142 -0.89 27.35 -17.49
C ILE A 142 -0.86 27.12 -15.97
N GLY A 143 -1.01 28.16 -15.17
CA GLY A 143 -1.07 28.04 -13.70
C GLY A 143 -2.20 27.11 -13.24
N SER A 144 -3.40 27.28 -13.80
CA SER A 144 -4.55 26.40 -13.50
C SER A 144 -4.32 24.96 -13.98
N ALA A 145 -3.70 24.77 -15.13
CA ALA A 145 -3.38 23.44 -15.65
C ALA A 145 -2.35 22.72 -14.77
N THR A 146 -1.31 23.45 -14.34
CA THR A 146 -0.24 22.90 -13.51
C THR A 146 -0.74 22.48 -12.12
N SER A 147 -1.71 23.17 -11.54
CA SER A 147 -2.30 22.83 -10.25
C SER A 147 -3.36 21.72 -10.34
N ALA A 148 -4.14 21.69 -11.43
CA ALA A 148 -5.25 20.76 -11.59
C ALA A 148 -4.80 19.30 -11.77
N VAL A 149 -3.69 19.03 -12.48
CA VAL A 149 -3.20 17.66 -12.71
C VAL A 149 -2.76 16.96 -11.42
N PRO A 150 -1.90 17.56 -10.55
CA PRO A 150 -1.59 16.99 -9.25
C PRO A 150 -2.83 16.84 -8.36
N PHE A 151 -3.76 17.78 -8.43
CA PHE A 151 -5.01 17.71 -7.66
C PHE A 151 -5.87 16.50 -8.09
N MET A 152 -6.07 16.30 -9.40
CA MET A 152 -6.78 15.13 -9.92
C MET A 152 -6.10 13.83 -9.51
N ARG A 153 -4.77 13.78 -9.58
CA ARG A 153 -3.99 12.64 -9.11
C ARG A 153 -4.20 12.37 -7.62
N GLN A 154 -4.22 13.42 -6.78
CA GLN A 154 -4.42 13.26 -5.34
C GLN A 154 -5.81 12.75 -5.00
N ILE A 155 -6.86 13.24 -5.68
CA ILE A 155 -8.22 12.72 -5.51
C ILE A 155 -8.25 11.24 -5.91
N GLY A 156 -7.72 10.89 -7.08
CA GLY A 156 -7.65 9.52 -7.54
C GLY A 156 -6.88 8.63 -6.57
N ALA A 157 -5.74 9.10 -6.07
CA ALA A 157 -4.90 8.38 -5.12
C ALA A 157 -5.64 8.06 -3.82
N THR A 158 -6.30 9.05 -3.21
CA THR A 158 -7.05 8.84 -1.96
C THR A 158 -8.23 7.90 -2.15
N MET A 159 -9.02 8.09 -3.21
CA MET A 159 -10.14 7.20 -3.53
C MET A 159 -9.65 5.78 -3.83
N GLY A 160 -8.58 5.66 -4.60
CA GLY A 160 -8.02 4.37 -4.98
C GLY A 160 -7.42 3.61 -3.81
N VAL A 161 -6.66 4.26 -2.93
CA VAL A 161 -6.11 3.63 -1.73
C VAL A 161 -7.22 3.21 -0.76
N ALA A 162 -8.27 4.03 -0.60
CA ALA A 162 -9.44 3.64 0.19
C ALA A 162 -10.12 2.38 -0.38
N PHE A 163 -10.30 2.31 -1.71
CA PHE A 163 -10.85 1.13 -2.36
C PHE A 163 -9.94 -0.10 -2.21
N LEU A 164 -8.64 0.04 -2.48
CA LEU A 164 -7.66 -1.04 -2.33
C LEU A 164 -7.57 -1.51 -0.86
N GLY A 165 -7.61 -0.58 0.09
CA GLY A 165 -7.65 -0.89 1.52
C GLY A 165 -8.89 -1.70 1.90
N THR A 166 -10.05 -1.36 1.34
CA THR A 166 -11.28 -2.14 1.57
C THR A 166 -11.17 -3.55 0.98
N VAL A 167 -10.62 -3.69 -0.23
CA VAL A 167 -10.38 -5.00 -0.86
C VAL A 167 -9.41 -5.83 -0.02
N LEU A 168 -8.32 -5.23 0.43
CA LEU A 168 -7.35 -5.91 1.30
C LEU A 168 -7.99 -6.35 2.62
N ALA A 169 -8.74 -5.46 3.27
CA ALA A 169 -9.42 -5.76 4.53
C ALA A 169 -10.46 -6.88 4.39
N SER A 170 -11.23 -6.90 3.28
CA SER A 170 -12.20 -7.97 3.01
C SER A 170 -11.51 -9.32 2.76
N ALA A 171 -10.47 -9.34 1.92
CA ALA A 171 -9.69 -10.55 1.65
C ALA A 171 -9.09 -11.11 2.94
N LEU A 172 -8.48 -10.24 3.75
CA LEU A 172 -7.89 -10.62 5.03
C LEU A 172 -8.95 -11.16 6.01
N SER A 173 -10.11 -10.48 6.10
CA SER A 173 -11.23 -10.95 6.94
C SER A 173 -11.73 -12.33 6.53
N ASP A 174 -11.82 -12.61 5.22
CA ASP A 174 -12.30 -13.90 4.73
C ASP A 174 -11.28 -15.02 5.00
N HIS A 175 -9.99 -14.76 4.83
CA HIS A 175 -8.94 -15.71 5.19
C HIS A 175 -8.88 -15.96 6.71
N LEU A 176 -9.02 -14.92 7.54
CA LEU A 176 -9.06 -15.07 8.99
C LEU A 176 -10.30 -15.86 9.46
N LYS A 177 -11.48 -15.61 8.86
CA LYS A 177 -12.68 -16.40 9.15
C LYS A 177 -12.52 -17.88 8.77
N ALA A 178 -11.84 -18.15 7.67
CA ALA A 178 -11.55 -19.50 7.21
C ALA A 178 -10.55 -20.22 8.15
N ALA A 179 -9.52 -19.50 8.61
CA ALA A 179 -8.52 -20.02 9.53
C ALA A 179 -9.05 -20.15 10.99
N PHE A 180 -9.92 -19.23 11.42
CA PHE A 180 -10.46 -19.15 12.78
C PHE A 180 -12.00 -19.07 12.78
N PRO A 181 -12.72 -20.17 12.51
CA PRO A 181 -14.19 -20.16 12.37
C PRO A 181 -14.95 -19.68 13.60
N GLN A 182 -14.35 -19.70 14.79
CA GLN A 182 -14.98 -19.36 16.07
C GLN A 182 -14.45 -18.08 16.74
N GLY A 183 -13.49 -17.37 16.14
CA GLY A 183 -12.77 -16.26 16.78
C GLY A 183 -12.74 -14.93 16.03
N ALA A 184 -13.43 -14.80 14.92
CA ALA A 184 -13.35 -13.60 14.04
C ALA A 184 -14.00 -12.32 14.61
N ALA A 185 -14.16 -12.18 15.92
CA ALA A 185 -14.65 -10.95 16.55
C ALA A 185 -13.62 -9.78 16.56
N GLY A 186 -12.36 -10.03 16.13
CA GLY A 186 -11.31 -9.00 15.99
C GLY A 186 -11.34 -8.19 14.70
N ALA A 187 -12.33 -8.41 13.84
CA ALA A 187 -12.47 -7.78 12.53
C ALA A 187 -12.55 -6.22 12.48
N PRO A 188 -12.97 -5.48 13.53
CA PRO A 188 -13.01 -4.02 13.44
C PRO A 188 -11.62 -3.35 13.37
N VAL A 189 -10.57 -3.99 13.89
CA VAL A 189 -9.20 -3.45 13.83
C VAL A 189 -8.64 -3.51 12.40
N LEU A 190 -9.08 -4.47 11.59
CA LEU A 190 -8.63 -4.68 10.22
C LEU A 190 -9.36 -3.78 9.20
N ALA A 191 -10.45 -3.13 9.59
CA ALA A 191 -11.25 -2.26 8.72
C ALA A 191 -10.61 -0.87 8.52
N GLN A 192 -9.61 -0.50 9.32
CA GLN A 192 -8.85 0.75 9.17
C GLN A 192 -7.59 0.49 8.35
N GLY A 193 -7.78 0.30 7.03
CA GLY A 193 -6.70 0.05 6.09
C GLY A 193 -5.65 1.15 6.06
N GLY A 194 -4.38 0.77 5.88
CA GLY A 194 -3.25 1.67 5.69
C GLY A 194 -2.14 1.50 6.72
N GLU A 195 -1.28 2.49 6.81
CA GLU A 195 -0.08 2.51 7.68
C GLU A 195 -0.37 2.24 9.18
N GLY A 196 -1.61 2.48 9.64
CA GLY A 196 -2.04 2.19 11.00
C GLY A 196 -2.20 0.69 11.31
N MET A 197 -2.48 -0.16 10.33
CA MET A 197 -2.83 -1.57 10.57
C MET A 197 -1.66 -2.41 11.08
N ALA A 198 -0.46 -2.22 10.52
CA ALA A 198 0.73 -2.95 10.98
C ALA A 198 1.17 -2.49 12.37
N LEU A 199 1.09 -1.18 12.64
CA LEU A 199 1.40 -0.60 13.96
C LEU A 199 0.38 -1.02 15.03
N ASP A 200 -0.90 -1.16 14.67
CA ASP A 200 -1.94 -1.59 15.60
C ASP A 200 -1.84 -3.09 15.91
N LEU A 201 -1.52 -3.93 14.94
CA LEU A 201 -1.29 -5.36 15.18
C LEU A 201 -0.07 -5.60 16.06
N ASP A 202 1.05 -4.91 15.83
CA ASP A 202 2.24 -5.02 16.67
C ASP A 202 1.99 -4.54 18.10
N ARG A 203 1.22 -3.47 18.28
CA ARG A 203 0.80 -3.00 19.61
C ARG A 203 -0.12 -3.99 20.31
N GLU A 204 -1.07 -4.55 19.57
CA GLU A 204 -2.01 -5.52 20.12
C GLU A 204 -1.30 -6.84 20.48
N PHE A 205 -0.37 -7.33 19.66
CA PHE A 205 0.48 -8.45 20.00
C PHE A 205 1.37 -8.16 21.23
N ALA A 206 1.97 -6.98 21.31
CA ALA A 206 2.76 -6.57 22.48
C ALA A 206 1.91 -6.52 23.75
N ARG A 207 0.66 -6.04 23.66
CA ARG A 207 -0.32 -6.06 24.75
C ARG A 207 -0.67 -7.48 25.19
N LEU A 208 -0.93 -8.37 24.23
CA LEU A 208 -1.22 -9.77 24.52
C LEU A 208 -0.01 -10.49 25.13
N GLU A 209 1.20 -10.18 24.69
CA GLU A 209 2.44 -10.71 25.30
C GLU A 209 2.63 -10.22 26.75
N ASP A 210 2.32 -8.95 27.06
CA ASP A 210 2.37 -8.42 28.43
C ASP A 210 1.30 -9.06 29.30
N LEU A 211 0.07 -9.20 28.82
CA LEU A 211 -1.01 -9.90 29.52
C LEU A 211 -0.65 -11.36 29.79
N LEU A 212 -0.05 -12.04 28.81
CA LEU A 212 0.43 -13.42 28.99
C LEU A 212 1.53 -13.50 30.04
N ALA A 213 2.50 -12.59 29.99
CA ALA A 213 3.59 -12.55 30.98
C ALA A 213 3.10 -12.27 32.39
N ARG A 214 2.04 -11.48 32.57
CA ARG A 214 1.38 -11.24 33.86
C ARG A 214 0.59 -12.46 34.33
N ALA A 215 -0.18 -13.07 33.43
CA ALA A 215 -0.96 -14.26 33.72
C ALA A 215 -0.05 -15.44 34.17
N LEU A 216 1.12 -15.60 33.53
CA LEU A 216 2.14 -16.60 33.91
C LEU A 216 2.79 -16.33 35.28
N ARG A 217 2.78 -15.08 35.75
CA ARG A 217 3.24 -14.69 37.11
C ARG A 217 2.17 -14.83 38.15
N GLY A 218 0.98 -15.37 37.80
CA GLY A 218 -0.10 -15.61 38.72
C GLY A 218 -1.13 -14.50 38.89
N ASP A 219 -1.11 -13.50 37.96
CA ASP A 219 -2.10 -12.43 37.95
C ASP A 219 -3.42 -12.95 37.34
N GLU A 220 -4.39 -13.24 38.20
CA GLU A 220 -5.72 -13.72 37.80
C GLU A 220 -6.49 -12.69 36.96
N ALA A 221 -6.26 -11.40 37.15
CA ALA A 221 -6.93 -10.36 36.38
C ALA A 221 -6.43 -10.36 34.93
N ALA A 222 -5.12 -10.50 34.73
CA ALA A 222 -4.51 -10.63 33.39
C ALA A 222 -4.96 -11.92 32.70
N TYR A 223 -5.08 -13.04 33.44
CA TYR A 223 -5.59 -14.30 32.92
C TYR A 223 -7.06 -14.19 32.46
N ARG A 224 -7.92 -13.54 33.24
CA ARG A 224 -9.31 -13.29 32.84
C ARG A 224 -9.41 -12.35 31.64
N ALA A 225 -8.53 -11.34 31.54
CA ALA A 225 -8.48 -10.44 30.40
C ALA A 225 -8.09 -11.19 29.10
N LEU A 226 -7.11 -12.10 29.17
CA LEU A 226 -6.75 -12.98 28.05
C LEU A 226 -7.90 -13.90 27.62
N LEU A 227 -8.65 -14.47 28.56
CA LEU A 227 -9.81 -15.33 28.28
C LEU A 227 -10.96 -14.58 27.58
N GLN A 228 -11.07 -13.28 27.81
CA GLN A 228 -12.13 -12.42 27.26
C GLN A 228 -11.68 -11.68 26.00
N ASP A 229 -10.38 -11.76 25.67
CA ASP A 229 -9.85 -11.06 24.50
C ASP A 229 -10.36 -11.71 23.21
N PRO A 230 -10.98 -10.95 22.30
CA PRO A 230 -11.53 -11.47 21.05
C PRO A 230 -10.46 -12.00 20.08
N MET A 231 -9.20 -11.60 20.21
CA MET A 231 -8.10 -12.07 19.37
C MET A 231 -7.57 -13.45 19.80
N VAL A 232 -7.91 -13.92 20.99
CA VAL A 232 -7.45 -15.23 21.48
C VAL A 232 -8.55 -16.29 21.27
N PRO A 233 -8.38 -17.24 20.32
CA PRO A 233 -9.38 -18.27 20.07
C PRO A 233 -9.59 -19.13 21.29
N LYS A 234 -10.83 -19.25 21.76
CA LYS A 234 -11.20 -20.02 22.96
C LYS A 234 -10.78 -21.50 22.91
N ALA A 235 -10.65 -22.04 21.67
CA ALA A 235 -10.16 -23.41 21.47
C ALA A 235 -8.70 -23.60 21.92
N TYR A 236 -7.88 -22.56 21.87
CA TYR A 236 -6.48 -22.61 22.32
C TYR A 236 -6.31 -22.54 23.85
N LEU A 237 -7.35 -22.08 24.54
CA LEU A 237 -7.34 -21.90 26.01
C LEU A 237 -8.00 -23.06 26.77
N GLN A 238 -8.82 -23.89 26.08
CA GLN A 238 -9.49 -25.02 26.67
C GLN A 238 -8.50 -26.15 26.96
N GLY A 239 -8.34 -26.49 28.24
CA GLY A 239 -7.52 -27.63 28.67
C GLY A 239 -6.03 -27.34 28.92
N LEU A 240 -5.61 -26.08 29.01
CA LEU A 240 -4.23 -25.70 29.24
C LEU A 240 -3.90 -25.46 30.71
N SER A 241 -2.85 -26.16 31.15
CA SER A 241 -2.13 -25.76 32.37
C SER A 241 -1.29 -24.48 32.06
N PRO A 242 -1.03 -23.62 33.05
CA PRO A 242 -0.28 -22.36 32.87
C PRO A 242 1.08 -22.50 32.16
N GLY A 243 1.72 -23.66 32.24
CA GLY A 243 3.03 -23.93 31.63
C GLY A 243 3.02 -24.19 30.12
N GLY A 244 1.86 -24.53 29.53
CA GLY A 244 1.73 -24.81 28.10
C GLY A 244 1.35 -23.58 27.23
N LEU A 245 0.94 -22.49 27.88
CA LEU A 245 0.48 -21.24 27.24
C LEU A 245 1.54 -20.58 26.35
N PRO A 246 2.83 -20.44 26.73
CA PRO A 246 3.81 -19.71 25.91
C PRO A 246 4.09 -20.38 24.58
N ALA A 247 4.19 -21.71 24.55
CA ALA A 247 4.48 -22.47 23.35
C ALA A 247 3.32 -22.39 22.34
N ARG A 248 2.07 -22.43 22.83
CA ARG A 248 0.91 -22.29 21.92
C ARG A 248 0.66 -20.86 21.46
N PHE A 249 1.02 -19.87 22.29
CA PHE A 249 0.93 -18.47 21.86
C PHE A 249 1.96 -18.13 20.78
N ALA A 250 3.15 -18.70 20.84
CA ALA A 250 4.14 -18.62 19.78
C ALA A 250 3.63 -19.28 18.48
N ALA A 251 3.01 -20.45 18.59
CA ALA A 251 2.39 -21.15 17.47
C ALA A 251 1.23 -20.33 16.83
N LEU A 252 0.37 -19.71 17.65
CA LEU A 252 -0.69 -18.83 17.19
C LEU A 252 -0.14 -17.62 16.42
N LYS A 253 0.93 -17.00 16.94
CA LYS A 253 1.58 -15.85 16.29
C LYS A 253 2.12 -16.22 14.91
N GLU A 254 2.74 -17.39 14.77
CA GLU A 254 3.21 -17.92 13.49
C GLU A 254 2.06 -18.29 12.55
N GLU A 255 0.98 -18.86 13.07
CA GLU A 255 -0.20 -19.24 12.29
C GLU A 255 -0.95 -18.02 11.76
N VAL A 256 -1.09 -16.96 12.56
CA VAL A 256 -1.65 -15.66 12.13
C VAL A 256 -0.75 -15.02 11.08
N ARG A 257 0.58 -15.04 11.25
CA ARG A 257 1.52 -14.55 10.24
C ARG A 257 1.44 -15.36 8.95
N ALA A 258 1.34 -16.68 9.04
CA ALA A 258 1.19 -17.55 7.86
C ALA A 258 -0.14 -17.31 7.14
N ALA A 259 -1.24 -17.10 7.88
CA ALA A 259 -2.55 -16.80 7.32
C ALA A 259 -2.61 -15.40 6.65
N LEU A 260 -1.79 -14.46 7.11
CA LEU A 260 -1.64 -13.13 6.50
C LEU A 260 -0.71 -13.15 5.27
N ALA A 261 0.08 -14.20 5.12
CA ALA A 261 1.08 -14.35 4.06
C ALA A 261 0.60 -15.20 2.87
N GLY A 262 -0.50 -15.94 3.02
CA GLY A 262 -1.13 -16.76 1.96
C GLY A 262 -2.33 -16.08 1.33
#